data_302862758eabca4fb17f4c72defe22ce
#
_entry.id   302862758eabca4fb17f4c72defe22ce
#
_cell.length_a   1.000
_cell.length_b   1.000
_cell.length_c   1.000
_cell.angle_alpha   90.00
_cell.angle_beta   90.00
_cell.angle_gamma   90.00
#
_symmetry.space_group_name_H-M   'P 1'
#
loop_
_entity.id
_entity.type
_entity.pdbx_description
1 polymer ?
#
loop_
_entity_poly.entity_id
_entity_poly.type
_entity_poly.pdbx_seq_one_letter_code
_entity_poly.pdbx_strand_id
1 'polypeptide(L)'
;MVASETIEDILQELKFENFHWINPQNIVVAQWVRVKCMFGCNDYGHSACPPNVPSVAECRQFFSEYNRGIIIKLNTWAEKSHYPMDWSRAMTKQLLELERRIFVTGHPKVFLLNQNCCDACKECHFSRLDCADKGKSRPSPEAFAVDVYQTLKNSGIELQVISAK
;
A
#
# COMPACT_ATOMS: atom_id res chain seq x y z
N MET A 1 25.84 -12.46 -21.21
CA MET A 1 24.43 -12.30 -20.81
C MET A 1 24.45 -11.61 -19.45
N VAL A 2 23.98 -10.38 -19.37
CA VAL A 2 23.82 -9.68 -18.08
C VAL A 2 22.67 -10.40 -17.37
N ALA A 3 22.89 -10.89 -16.14
CA ALA A 3 21.82 -11.48 -15.34
C ALA A 3 20.70 -10.44 -15.22
N SER A 4 19.45 -10.82 -15.48
CA SER A 4 18.32 -9.92 -15.30
C SER A 4 18.21 -9.61 -13.80
N GLU A 5 18.12 -8.33 -13.47
CA GLU A 5 17.93 -7.84 -12.10
C GLU A 5 16.70 -8.52 -11.48
N THR A 6 16.84 -9.09 -10.30
CA THR A 6 15.73 -9.72 -9.57
C THR A 6 14.96 -8.70 -8.75
N ILE A 7 13.72 -9.04 -8.35
CA ILE A 7 12.93 -8.16 -7.45
C ILE A 7 13.64 -7.99 -6.10
N GLU A 8 14.30 -9.04 -5.62
CA GLU A 8 15.08 -9.03 -4.40
C GLU A 8 16.27 -8.08 -4.48
N ASP A 9 16.98 -8.05 -5.63
CA ASP A 9 18.08 -7.09 -5.86
C ASP A 9 17.56 -5.65 -5.80
N ILE A 10 16.41 -5.38 -6.45
CA ILE A 10 15.79 -4.06 -6.43
C ILE A 10 15.41 -3.64 -5.00
N LEU A 11 14.82 -4.56 -4.21
CA LEU A 11 14.44 -4.30 -2.83
C LEU A 11 15.67 -3.96 -1.97
N GLN A 12 16.76 -4.71 -2.13
CA GLN A 12 18.01 -4.48 -1.40
C GLN A 12 18.65 -3.13 -1.76
N GLU A 13 18.75 -2.80 -3.04
CA GLU A 13 19.30 -1.51 -3.49
C GLU A 13 18.50 -0.31 -2.98
N LEU A 14 17.17 -0.44 -2.92
CA LEU A 14 16.27 0.57 -2.36
C LEU A 14 16.18 0.51 -0.82
N LYS A 15 16.97 -0.39 -0.17
CA LYS A 15 17.05 -0.56 1.29
C LYS A 15 15.74 -1.04 1.94
N PHE A 16 14.93 -1.78 1.21
CA PHE A 16 13.78 -2.48 1.76
C PHE A 16 14.21 -3.88 2.26
N GLU A 17 14.86 -3.94 3.41
CA GLU A 17 15.45 -5.17 3.95
C GLU A 17 14.41 -6.08 4.63
N ASN A 18 13.31 -5.50 5.14
CA ASN A 18 12.30 -6.24 5.88
C ASN A 18 11.05 -6.45 5.02
N PHE A 19 11.10 -7.48 4.19
CA PHE A 19 9.99 -7.86 3.33
C PHE A 19 9.65 -9.34 3.43
N HIS A 20 8.42 -9.70 3.08
CA HIS A 20 7.93 -11.06 3.08
C HIS A 20 7.14 -11.35 1.80
N TRP A 21 7.50 -12.42 1.10
CA TRP A 21 6.66 -12.95 0.03
C TRP A 21 5.41 -13.59 0.61
N ILE A 22 4.26 -13.31 0.02
CA ILE A 22 2.99 -13.87 0.42
C ILE A 22 2.23 -14.47 -0.76
N ASN A 23 1.36 -15.42 -0.45
CA ASN A 23 0.31 -15.83 -1.37
C ASN A 23 -0.83 -14.80 -1.31
N PRO A 24 -1.27 -14.19 -2.44
CA PRO A 24 -2.39 -13.27 -2.46
C PRO A 24 -3.70 -13.85 -1.92
N GLN A 25 -3.88 -15.16 -1.90
CA GLN A 25 -5.02 -15.82 -1.26
C GLN A 25 -5.08 -15.62 0.27
N ASN A 26 -3.97 -15.23 0.89
CA ASN A 26 -3.93 -14.87 2.30
C ASN A 26 -4.49 -13.46 2.57
N ILE A 27 -4.67 -12.64 1.51
CA ILE A 27 -5.20 -11.28 1.62
C ILE A 27 -6.69 -11.34 1.92
N VAL A 28 -7.08 -10.76 3.04
CA VAL A 28 -8.48 -10.73 3.48
C VAL A 28 -9.11 -9.40 3.07
N VAL A 29 -10.04 -9.45 2.11
CA VAL A 29 -10.82 -8.28 1.69
C VAL A 29 -12.18 -8.32 2.36
N ALA A 30 -12.45 -7.36 3.25
CA ALA A 30 -13.60 -7.37 4.14
C ALA A 30 -14.46 -6.09 4.03
N GLN A 31 -15.78 -6.27 3.97
CA GLN A 31 -16.72 -5.14 3.89
C GLN A 31 -16.63 -4.20 5.10
N TRP A 32 -16.37 -4.74 6.30
CA TRP A 32 -16.29 -3.93 7.52
C TRP A 32 -15.16 -2.89 7.46
N VAL A 33 -14.05 -3.18 6.77
CA VAL A 33 -12.95 -2.22 6.56
C VAL A 33 -13.44 -1.02 5.75
N ARG A 34 -14.21 -1.26 4.68
CA ARG A 34 -14.83 -0.20 3.88
C ARG A 34 -15.78 0.65 4.72
N VAL A 35 -16.57 0.02 5.58
CA VAL A 35 -17.48 0.74 6.49
C VAL A 35 -16.69 1.63 7.46
N LYS A 36 -15.56 1.17 7.97
CA LYS A 36 -14.66 2.00 8.81
C LYS A 36 -14.13 3.23 8.06
N CYS A 37 -13.75 3.09 6.80
CA CYS A 37 -13.36 4.24 5.97
C CYS A 37 -14.52 5.27 5.84
N MET A 38 -15.76 4.77 5.62
CA MET A 38 -16.92 5.65 5.42
C MET A 38 -17.31 6.45 6.66
N PHE A 39 -17.16 5.88 7.86
CA PHE A 39 -17.71 6.43 9.09
C PHE A 39 -16.66 6.83 10.14
N GLY A 40 -15.38 6.71 9.84
CA GLY A 40 -14.34 6.99 10.85
C GLY A 40 -13.01 7.52 10.29
N CYS A 41 -12.90 7.74 8.98
CA CYS A 41 -11.65 8.18 8.37
C CYS A 41 -11.78 9.61 7.82
N ASN A 42 -10.90 10.51 8.26
CA ASN A 42 -10.85 11.89 7.76
C ASN A 42 -10.42 11.99 6.28
N ASP A 43 -9.76 10.96 5.76
CA ASP A 43 -9.30 10.89 4.37
C ASP A 43 -10.34 10.31 3.41
N TYR A 44 -11.55 10.00 3.90
CA TYR A 44 -12.64 9.56 3.03
C TYR A 44 -12.96 10.62 1.97
N GLY A 45 -12.97 10.20 0.71
CA GLY A 45 -13.17 11.12 -0.42
C GLY A 45 -11.87 11.57 -1.11
N HIS A 46 -10.69 11.34 -0.52
CA HIS A 46 -9.42 11.59 -1.21
C HIS A 46 -9.32 10.78 -2.51
N SER A 47 -8.47 11.25 -3.44
CA SER A 47 -8.35 10.70 -4.81
C SER A 47 -7.99 9.22 -4.89
N ALA A 48 -7.36 8.66 -3.87
CA ALA A 48 -6.99 7.25 -3.75
C ALA A 48 -7.69 6.54 -2.59
N CYS A 49 -8.75 7.14 -2.03
CA CYS A 49 -9.57 6.60 -0.96
C CYS A 49 -11.01 6.36 -1.43
N PRO A 50 -11.82 5.57 -0.71
CA PRO A 50 -13.24 5.45 -1.02
C PRO A 50 -13.95 6.82 -1.02
N PRO A 51 -14.89 7.06 -1.93
CA PRO A 51 -15.46 6.18 -2.94
C PRO A 51 -14.67 6.11 -4.26
N ASN A 52 -13.51 6.76 -4.38
CA ASN A 52 -12.70 6.90 -5.60
C ASN A 52 -11.84 5.65 -5.92
N VAL A 53 -12.12 4.52 -5.32
CA VAL A 53 -11.42 3.24 -5.49
C VAL A 53 -12.43 2.14 -5.84
N PRO A 54 -11.98 0.97 -6.33
CA PRO A 54 -12.89 -0.12 -6.68
C PRO A 54 -13.79 -0.57 -5.52
N SER A 55 -14.95 -1.13 -5.84
CA SER A 55 -15.83 -1.77 -4.87
C SER A 55 -15.15 -2.92 -4.15
N VAL A 56 -15.69 -3.35 -3.01
CA VAL A 56 -15.12 -4.49 -2.25
C VAL A 56 -15.09 -5.77 -3.07
N ALA A 57 -16.08 -5.99 -3.94
CA ALA A 57 -16.12 -7.13 -4.83
C ALA A 57 -15.02 -7.07 -5.90
N GLU A 58 -14.83 -5.90 -6.52
CA GLU A 58 -13.75 -5.67 -7.49
C GLU A 58 -12.36 -5.77 -6.84
N CYS A 59 -12.20 -5.33 -5.59
CA CYS A 59 -10.96 -5.52 -4.85
C CYS A 59 -10.65 -7.01 -4.64
N ARG A 60 -11.64 -7.85 -4.33
CA ARG A 60 -11.44 -9.32 -4.25
C ARG A 60 -11.01 -9.91 -5.58
N GLN A 61 -11.68 -9.52 -6.66
CA GLN A 61 -11.31 -9.95 -8.00
C GLN A 61 -9.89 -9.51 -8.34
N PHE A 62 -9.53 -8.26 -8.05
CA PHE A 62 -8.19 -7.72 -8.28
C PHE A 62 -7.10 -8.61 -7.65
N PHE A 63 -7.21 -8.96 -6.37
CA PHE A 63 -6.22 -9.80 -5.72
C PHE A 63 -6.19 -11.24 -6.25
N SER A 64 -7.30 -11.75 -6.76
CA SER A 64 -7.36 -13.09 -7.36
C SER A 64 -6.59 -13.22 -8.68
N GLU A 65 -6.25 -12.12 -9.32
CA GLU A 65 -5.46 -12.09 -10.56
C GLU A 65 -3.94 -12.20 -10.33
N TYR A 66 -3.51 -12.19 -9.07
CA TYR A 66 -2.11 -12.29 -8.68
C TYR A 66 -1.80 -13.66 -8.09
N ASN A 67 -0.58 -14.15 -8.35
CA ASN A 67 -0.06 -15.39 -7.78
C ASN A 67 1.05 -15.15 -6.74
N ARG A 68 1.53 -13.92 -6.60
CA ARG A 68 2.57 -13.49 -5.65
C ARG A 68 2.28 -12.10 -5.15
N GLY A 69 2.61 -11.84 -3.89
CA GLY A 69 2.60 -10.52 -3.29
C GLY A 69 3.82 -10.31 -2.40
N ILE A 70 4.15 -9.06 -2.13
CA ILE A 70 5.21 -8.69 -1.19
C ILE A 70 4.61 -7.78 -0.13
N ILE A 71 4.84 -8.10 1.14
CA ILE A 71 4.60 -7.21 2.25
C ILE A 71 5.94 -6.62 2.68
N ILE A 72 6.04 -5.30 2.71
CA ILE A 72 7.21 -4.58 3.18
C ILE A 72 6.89 -3.96 4.53
N LYS A 73 7.67 -4.30 5.55
CA LYS A 73 7.54 -3.71 6.90
C LYS A 73 8.37 -2.43 6.96
N LEU A 74 7.67 -1.31 7.08
CA LEU A 74 8.28 0.00 7.19
C LEU A 74 8.30 0.42 8.65
N ASN A 75 9.44 0.87 9.14
CA ASN A 75 9.61 1.32 10.51
C ASN A 75 10.09 2.77 10.53
N THR A 76 9.49 3.56 11.41
CA THR A 76 9.98 4.90 11.75
C THR A 76 9.70 5.18 13.20
N TRP A 77 10.47 6.11 13.76
CA TRP A 77 10.17 6.65 15.08
C TRP A 77 9.32 7.91 14.93
N ALA A 78 8.28 8.02 15.73
CA ALA A 78 7.42 9.20 15.76
C ALA A 78 6.94 9.47 17.19
N GLU A 79 6.75 10.72 17.54
CA GLU A 79 6.07 11.09 18.79
C GLU A 79 4.58 10.74 18.70
N LYS A 80 3.98 10.33 19.83
CA LYS A 80 2.59 9.85 19.90
C LYS A 80 1.54 10.81 19.30
N SER A 81 1.85 12.10 19.27
CA SER A 81 0.93 13.16 18.81
C SER A 81 1.19 13.62 17.39
N HIS A 82 2.22 13.11 16.71
CA HIS A 82 2.62 13.66 15.42
C HIS A 82 2.90 12.56 14.41
N TYR A 83 2.08 12.52 13.34
CA TYR A 83 2.34 11.64 12.21
C TYR A 83 3.52 12.18 11.38
N PRO A 84 4.55 11.37 11.06
CA PRO A 84 5.78 11.84 10.40
C PRO A 84 5.54 12.03 8.88
N MET A 85 4.86 13.09 8.49
CA MET A 85 4.46 13.35 7.09
C MET A 85 5.63 13.41 6.12
N ASP A 86 6.76 14.01 6.51
CA ASP A 86 7.92 14.12 5.61
C ASP A 86 8.56 12.76 5.35
N TRP A 87 8.63 11.92 6.38
CA TRP A 87 9.05 10.53 6.22
C TRP A 87 8.08 9.76 5.32
N SER A 88 6.77 9.91 5.53
CA SER A 88 5.75 9.25 4.73
C SER A 88 5.86 9.61 3.26
N ARG A 89 6.02 10.89 2.93
CA ARG A 89 6.22 11.35 1.55
C ARG A 89 7.52 10.85 0.93
N ALA A 90 8.61 10.82 1.70
CA ALA A 90 9.88 10.26 1.23
C ALA A 90 9.75 8.77 0.93
N MET A 91 9.06 8.04 1.81
CA MET A 91 8.79 6.61 1.64
C MET A 91 7.88 6.33 0.43
N THR A 92 6.82 7.12 0.23
CA THR A 92 5.94 7.03 -0.95
C THR A 92 6.74 7.16 -2.24
N LYS A 93 7.70 8.08 -2.31
CA LYS A 93 8.59 8.23 -3.49
C LYS A 93 9.45 6.99 -3.72
N GLN A 94 10.02 6.42 -2.66
CA GLN A 94 10.83 5.20 -2.78
C GLN A 94 9.98 3.99 -3.20
N LEU A 95 8.77 3.85 -2.67
CA LEU A 95 7.84 2.78 -3.05
C LEU A 95 7.38 2.91 -4.51
N LEU A 96 7.13 4.11 -5.00
CA LEU A 96 6.82 4.36 -6.41
C LEU A 96 8.02 4.02 -7.32
N GLU A 97 9.23 4.30 -6.89
CA GLU A 97 10.43 3.91 -7.63
C GLU A 97 10.61 2.39 -7.63
N LEU A 98 10.33 1.71 -6.52
CA LEU A 98 10.29 0.26 -6.45
C LEU A 98 9.29 -0.33 -7.46
N GLU A 99 8.05 0.18 -7.47
CA GLU A 99 7.02 -0.26 -8.41
C GLU A 99 7.48 -0.07 -9.87
N ARG A 100 8.04 1.11 -10.18
CA ARG A 100 8.57 1.41 -11.51
C ARG A 100 9.68 0.45 -11.93
N ARG A 101 10.64 0.17 -11.04
CA ARG A 101 11.75 -0.76 -11.34
C ARG A 101 11.23 -2.18 -11.55
N ILE A 102 10.32 -2.66 -10.72
CA ILE A 102 9.70 -3.98 -10.90
C ILE A 102 8.93 -4.04 -12.23
N PHE A 103 8.23 -2.96 -12.61
CA PHE A 103 7.52 -2.91 -13.89
C PHE A 103 8.48 -3.09 -15.08
N VAL A 104 9.60 -2.38 -15.11
CA VAL A 104 10.55 -2.42 -16.25
C VAL A 104 11.36 -3.71 -16.32
N THR A 105 11.41 -4.52 -15.25
CA THR A 105 12.02 -5.85 -15.26
C THR A 105 11.09 -6.96 -15.79
N GLY A 106 9.95 -6.58 -16.38
CA GLY A 106 9.06 -7.52 -17.06
C GLY A 106 7.85 -7.97 -16.22
N HIS A 107 7.52 -7.22 -15.15
CA HIS A 107 6.34 -7.47 -14.31
C HIS A 107 5.24 -6.41 -14.51
N PRO A 108 4.54 -6.38 -15.67
CA PRO A 108 3.61 -5.30 -16.03
C PRO A 108 2.37 -5.23 -15.14
N LYS A 109 2.07 -6.29 -14.39
CA LYS A 109 0.95 -6.31 -13.44
C LYS A 109 1.31 -5.78 -12.04
N VAL A 110 2.58 -5.37 -11.79
CA VAL A 110 2.94 -4.83 -10.47
C VAL A 110 2.02 -3.67 -10.09
N PHE A 111 1.55 -3.67 -8.87
CA PHE A 111 0.71 -2.60 -8.34
C PHE A 111 1.03 -2.36 -6.86
N LEU A 112 1.35 -1.12 -6.55
CA LEU A 112 1.67 -0.68 -5.20
C LEU A 112 0.41 -0.36 -4.42
N LEU A 113 0.29 -0.91 -3.21
CA LEU A 113 -0.56 -0.38 -2.15
C LEU A 113 0.32 0.39 -1.18
N ASN A 114 0.05 1.68 -1.01
CA ASN A 114 0.87 2.58 -0.21
C ASN A 114 0.66 2.34 1.30
N GLN A 115 1.63 2.76 2.13
CA GLN A 115 1.56 2.59 3.59
C GLN A 115 0.46 3.42 4.28
N ASN A 116 -0.08 4.42 3.59
CA ASN A 116 -1.10 5.33 4.11
C ASN A 116 -2.02 5.81 2.97
N CYS A 117 -2.98 6.70 3.25
CA CYS A 117 -3.65 7.44 2.20
C CYS A 117 -2.62 8.13 1.30
N CYS A 118 -3.00 8.44 0.07
CA CYS A 118 -2.08 9.05 -0.88
C CYS A 118 -1.60 10.43 -0.37
N ASP A 119 -0.32 10.56 -0.13
CA ASP A 119 0.37 11.77 0.32
C ASP A 119 1.41 12.28 -0.71
N ALA A 120 1.28 11.89 -1.98
CA ALA A 120 2.20 12.28 -3.05
C ALA A 120 2.24 13.80 -3.30
N CYS A 121 1.16 14.51 -3.01
CA CYS A 121 1.03 15.96 -3.15
C CYS A 121 1.01 16.66 -1.78
N LYS A 122 1.41 17.95 -1.73
CA LYS A 122 1.25 18.75 -0.52
C LYS A 122 -0.20 19.04 -0.20
N GLU A 123 -1.02 19.25 -1.24
CA GLU A 123 -2.46 19.48 -1.16
C GLU A 123 -3.18 18.50 -2.08
N CYS A 124 -4.23 17.85 -1.59
CA CYS A 124 -5.04 16.90 -2.34
C CYS A 124 -6.34 17.57 -2.82
N HIS A 125 -6.73 17.31 -4.07
CA HIS A 125 -7.99 17.84 -4.66
C HIS A 125 -9.24 17.03 -4.32
N PHE A 126 -9.17 16.06 -3.41
CA PHE A 126 -10.31 15.27 -2.90
C PHE A 126 -11.20 14.60 -3.97
N SER A 127 -10.67 14.42 -5.19
CA SER A 127 -11.37 13.79 -6.30
C SER A 127 -10.38 13.01 -7.15
N ARG A 128 -10.79 11.84 -7.63
CA ARG A 128 -9.98 11.08 -8.59
C ARG A 128 -9.86 11.80 -9.93
N LEU A 129 -10.92 12.49 -10.34
CA LEU A 129 -10.95 13.21 -11.62
C LEU A 129 -10.00 14.42 -11.61
N ASP A 130 -9.95 15.12 -10.48
CA ASP A 130 -9.14 16.35 -10.31
C ASP A 130 -7.75 16.07 -9.72
N CYS A 131 -7.39 14.80 -9.53
CA CYS A 131 -6.08 14.43 -9.01
C CYS A 131 -4.96 14.99 -9.90
N ALA A 132 -4.09 15.81 -9.32
CA ALA A 132 -3.01 16.49 -10.04
C ALA A 132 -1.96 15.52 -10.62
N ASP A 133 -1.73 14.37 -9.96
CA ASP A 133 -0.79 13.36 -10.42
C ASP A 133 -1.39 11.95 -10.27
N LYS A 134 -2.26 11.61 -11.22
CA LYS A 134 -2.94 10.30 -11.25
C LYS A 134 -1.95 9.14 -11.35
N GLY A 135 -0.81 9.37 -11.99
CA GLY A 135 0.23 8.37 -12.20
C GLY A 135 0.95 7.97 -10.91
N LYS A 136 1.04 8.87 -9.93
CA LYS A 136 1.68 8.62 -8.64
C LYS A 136 0.69 8.34 -7.50
N SER A 137 -0.60 8.52 -7.74
CA SER A 137 -1.62 8.30 -6.71
C SER A 137 -1.82 6.80 -6.49
N ARG A 138 -1.55 6.32 -5.27
CA ARG A 138 -1.71 4.91 -4.87
C ARG A 138 -2.61 4.82 -3.64
N PRO A 139 -3.55 3.86 -3.62
CA PRO A 139 -4.38 3.58 -2.46
C PRO A 139 -3.58 2.86 -1.37
N SER A 140 -4.07 2.91 -0.13
CA SER A 140 -3.61 2.03 0.93
C SER A 140 -4.29 0.66 0.85
N PRO A 141 -3.79 -0.38 1.55
CA PRO A 141 -4.47 -1.66 1.67
C PRO A 141 -5.90 -1.51 2.20
N GLU A 142 -6.13 -0.66 3.20
CA GLU A 142 -7.45 -0.42 3.78
C GLU A 142 -8.39 0.28 2.77
N ALA A 143 -7.86 1.16 1.91
CA ALA A 143 -8.66 1.75 0.82
C ALA A 143 -9.15 0.66 -0.15
N PHE A 144 -8.39 -0.42 -0.33
CA PHE A 144 -8.80 -1.63 -1.06
C PHE A 144 -9.56 -2.64 -0.17
N ALA A 145 -10.08 -2.18 0.95
CA ALA A 145 -10.85 -2.97 1.92
C ALA A 145 -10.09 -4.18 2.49
N VAL A 146 -8.75 -4.15 2.51
CA VAL A 146 -7.92 -5.20 3.10
C VAL A 146 -7.95 -5.10 4.62
N ASP A 147 -8.32 -6.20 5.26
CA ASP A 147 -8.06 -6.42 6.68
C ASP A 147 -6.57 -6.75 6.86
N VAL A 148 -5.77 -5.72 7.11
CA VAL A 148 -4.32 -5.84 7.24
C VAL A 148 -3.96 -6.80 8.36
N TYR A 149 -4.64 -6.72 9.50
CA TYR A 149 -4.39 -7.58 10.66
C TYR A 149 -4.56 -9.06 10.34
N GLN A 150 -5.72 -9.41 9.78
CA GLN A 150 -6.03 -10.80 9.46
C GLN A 150 -5.14 -11.30 8.30
N THR A 151 -4.82 -10.42 7.34
CA THR A 151 -3.91 -10.74 6.23
C THR A 151 -2.50 -11.09 6.74
N LEU A 152 -1.95 -10.30 7.65
CA LEU A 152 -0.65 -10.57 8.26
C LEU A 152 -0.66 -11.87 9.04
N LYS A 153 -1.69 -12.10 9.84
CA LYS A 153 -1.88 -13.34 10.61
C LYS A 153 -1.93 -14.56 9.70
N ASN A 154 -2.70 -14.51 8.61
CA ASN A 154 -2.79 -15.58 7.62
C ASN A 154 -1.44 -15.84 6.91
N SER A 155 -0.59 -14.83 6.84
CA SER A 155 0.73 -14.89 6.23
C SER A 155 1.85 -15.25 7.23
N GLY A 156 1.52 -15.52 8.49
CA GLY A 156 2.49 -15.86 9.54
C GLY A 156 3.38 -14.68 9.96
N ILE A 157 2.92 -13.44 9.74
CA ILE A 157 3.66 -12.22 10.05
C ILE A 157 3.07 -11.59 11.31
N GLU A 158 3.88 -11.45 12.35
CA GLU A 158 3.47 -10.79 13.59
C GLU A 158 3.51 -9.26 13.46
N LEU A 159 2.43 -8.62 13.88
CA LEU A 159 2.34 -7.17 14.03
C LEU A 159 2.33 -6.83 15.51
N GLN A 160 3.30 -6.01 15.95
CA GLN A 160 3.28 -5.46 17.29
C GLN A 160 2.29 -4.30 17.33
N VAL A 161 1.21 -4.47 18.09
CA VAL A 161 0.29 -3.36 18.39
C VAL A 161 0.93 -2.46 19.42
N ILE A 162 1.08 -1.19 19.11
CA ILE A 162 1.51 -0.19 20.09
C ILE A 162 0.36 -0.05 21.10
N SER A 163 0.47 -0.74 22.25
CA SER A 163 -0.44 -0.48 23.35
C SER A 163 -0.07 0.88 23.96
N ALA A 164 -1.02 1.82 23.94
CA ALA A 164 -0.89 3.00 24.77
C ALA A 164 -0.84 2.56 26.23
N LYS A 165 0.30 2.80 26.91
CA LYS A 165 0.38 2.78 28.37
C LYS A 165 -0.10 4.10 28.90
#